data_861389fd338f9e4a70c7ec5537f2dea4
#
_entry.id   861389fd338f9e4a70c7ec5537f2dea4
#
_cell.length_a   1.000
_cell.length_b   1.000
_cell.length_c   1.000
_cell.angle_alpha   90.00
_cell.angle_beta   90.00
_cell.angle_gamma   90.00
#
_symmetry.space_group_name_H-M   'P 1'
#
loop_
_entity.id
_entity.type
_entity.pdbx_description
1 polymer ?
#
loop_
_entity_poly.entity_id
_entity_poly.type
_entity_poly.pdbx_seq_one_letter_code
_entity_poly.pdbx_strand_id
1 'polypeptide(L)'
;MEHRTEKSPVLPWITVLVISLGLLTACGGVNATPLPVYWNAPAFTLTDQDGQRVSTSDFAGRVWLVNFIYTACPDECPLELMPKMRKVQELVKADARLAGKVQLVSISVDPDTDTPSVLKAYGKAFDADPTLWRFLVGTEQETADLLENGFKVGLTQGHSDEASSEEHSEINHPLRFVLVDAAGRIRGIPPSSDMTAEQFVEDMRRLVGERN
;
A
#
# COMPACT_ATOMS: atom_id res chain seq x y z
N MET A 1 5.41 74.92 -69.93
CA MET A 1 5.59 74.86 -68.46
C MET A 1 4.68 73.77 -67.97
N GLU A 2 5.26 72.60 -67.75
CA GLU A 2 4.52 71.35 -67.51
C GLU A 2 4.49 71.10 -66.01
N HIS A 3 3.28 71.06 -65.45
CA HIS A 3 3.08 70.66 -64.04
C HIS A 3 2.92 69.15 -63.96
N ARG A 4 3.95 68.52 -63.48
CA ARG A 4 4.00 67.10 -63.23
C ARG A 4 3.36 66.83 -61.83
N THR A 5 2.19 66.27 -61.82
CA THR A 5 1.55 65.79 -60.58
C THR A 5 2.08 64.42 -60.22
N GLU A 6 2.81 64.37 -59.15
CA GLU A 6 3.33 63.14 -58.56
C GLU A 6 2.22 62.42 -57.74
N LYS A 7 1.86 61.21 -58.22
CA LYS A 7 0.92 60.35 -57.55
C LYS A 7 1.65 59.47 -56.54
N SER A 8 1.40 59.68 -55.28
CA SER A 8 1.84 58.83 -54.18
C SER A 8 1.18 57.45 -54.26
N PRO A 9 1.93 56.32 -54.08
CA PRO A 9 1.31 55.00 -54.06
C PRO A 9 0.69 54.77 -52.68
N VAL A 10 -0.60 54.50 -52.67
CA VAL A 10 -1.32 53.98 -51.47
C VAL A 10 -0.91 52.53 -51.27
N LEU A 11 -0.24 52.29 -50.14
CA LEU A 11 0.18 50.97 -49.67
C LEU A 11 -1.07 50.25 -49.15
N PRO A 12 -1.42 49.06 -49.65
CA PRO A 12 -2.57 48.32 -49.10
C PRO A 12 -2.19 47.73 -47.74
N TRP A 13 -3.02 48.00 -46.75
CA TRP A 13 -2.91 47.44 -45.42
C TRP A 13 -3.16 45.94 -45.50
N ILE A 14 -2.08 45.17 -45.44
CA ILE A 14 -2.16 43.71 -45.31
C ILE A 14 -2.60 43.44 -43.87
N THR A 15 -3.83 43.07 -43.72
CA THR A 15 -4.39 42.56 -42.46
C THR A 15 -3.73 41.21 -42.18
N VAL A 16 -2.73 41.20 -41.30
CA VAL A 16 -2.14 39.97 -40.79
C VAL A 16 -3.11 39.34 -39.81
N LEU A 17 -3.89 38.38 -40.30
CA LEU A 17 -4.72 37.50 -39.47
C LEU A 17 -3.81 36.57 -38.69
N VAL A 18 -3.48 36.92 -37.46
CA VAL A 18 -2.77 36.02 -36.54
C VAL A 18 -3.73 34.93 -36.11
N ILE A 19 -3.68 33.78 -36.79
CA ILE A 19 -4.34 32.57 -36.33
C ILE A 19 -3.52 32.07 -35.14
N SER A 20 -3.94 32.45 -33.95
CA SER A 20 -3.48 31.82 -32.70
C SER A 20 -4.00 30.39 -32.63
N LEU A 21 -3.19 29.48 -33.20
CA LEU A 21 -3.39 28.04 -33.05
C LEU A 21 -3.12 27.69 -31.56
N GLY A 22 -4.18 27.73 -30.78
CA GLY A 22 -4.13 27.25 -29.39
C GLY A 22 -3.72 25.79 -29.39
N LEU A 23 -2.45 25.50 -29.04
CA LEU A 23 -2.03 24.17 -28.64
C LEU A 23 -2.84 23.81 -27.36
N LEU A 24 -3.97 23.15 -27.56
CA LEU A 24 -4.57 22.31 -26.52
C LEU A 24 -3.57 21.20 -26.25
N THR A 25 -2.66 21.44 -25.32
CA THR A 25 -1.95 20.35 -24.63
C THR A 25 -3.00 19.53 -23.91
N ALA A 26 -3.54 18.54 -24.62
CA ALA A 26 -4.24 17.43 -23.99
C ALA A 26 -3.20 16.78 -23.06
N CYS A 27 -3.23 17.13 -21.78
CA CYS A 27 -2.64 16.29 -20.74
C CYS A 27 -3.36 14.95 -20.82
N GLY A 28 -2.89 14.07 -21.69
CA GLY A 28 -3.26 12.67 -21.72
C GLY A 28 -2.88 12.09 -20.36
N GLY A 29 -3.79 12.13 -19.40
CA GLY A 29 -3.68 11.34 -18.21
C GLY A 29 -3.46 9.91 -18.67
N VAL A 30 -2.30 9.33 -18.34
CA VAL A 30 -2.05 7.90 -18.55
C VAL A 30 -3.16 7.21 -17.77
N ASN A 31 -4.16 6.67 -18.48
CA ASN A 31 -5.22 5.88 -17.87
C ASN A 31 -4.55 4.58 -17.37
N ALA A 32 -3.96 4.64 -16.18
CA ALA A 32 -3.43 3.46 -15.54
C ALA A 32 -4.58 2.48 -15.37
N THR A 33 -4.40 1.26 -15.87
CA THR A 33 -5.40 0.18 -15.71
C THR A 33 -5.77 0.09 -14.22
N PRO A 34 -7.07 0.10 -13.88
CA PRO A 34 -7.49 -0.06 -12.49
C PRO A 34 -6.90 -1.32 -11.86
N LEU A 35 -6.53 -1.25 -10.59
CA LEU A 35 -6.09 -2.44 -9.87
C LEU A 35 -7.24 -3.46 -9.81
N PRO A 36 -6.95 -4.76 -9.93
CA PRO A 36 -7.98 -5.80 -9.86
C PRO A 36 -8.72 -5.74 -8.52
N VAL A 37 -9.94 -6.26 -8.49
CA VAL A 37 -10.68 -6.56 -7.27
C VAL A 37 -10.75 -8.07 -7.14
N TYR A 38 -10.20 -8.61 -6.04
CA TYR A 38 -10.20 -10.04 -5.80
C TYR A 38 -11.43 -10.47 -4.99
N TRP A 39 -11.47 -10.13 -3.69
CA TRP A 39 -12.60 -10.38 -2.78
C TRP A 39 -12.58 -9.34 -1.64
N ASN A 40 -13.57 -9.37 -0.77
CA ASN A 40 -13.59 -8.50 0.40
C ASN A 40 -12.60 -8.98 1.46
N ALA A 41 -11.93 -8.05 2.12
CA ALA A 41 -11.12 -8.37 3.28
C ALA A 41 -11.98 -9.05 4.35
N PRO A 42 -11.44 -10.03 5.08
CA PRO A 42 -12.18 -10.73 6.12
C PRO A 42 -12.58 -9.79 7.26
N ALA A 43 -13.73 -10.07 7.86
CA ALA A 43 -14.07 -9.45 9.14
C ALA A 43 -13.24 -10.11 10.26
N PHE A 44 -12.62 -9.30 11.10
CA PHE A 44 -11.90 -9.76 12.28
C PHE A 44 -12.07 -8.78 13.43
N THR A 45 -11.73 -9.23 14.63
CA THR A 45 -11.54 -8.39 15.81
C THR A 45 -10.35 -8.93 16.60
N LEU A 46 -9.21 -8.27 16.48
CA LEU A 46 -7.93 -8.64 17.07
C LEU A 46 -7.54 -7.68 18.19
N THR A 47 -6.44 -7.94 18.88
CA THR A 47 -5.89 -7.06 19.90
C THR A 47 -4.67 -6.34 19.35
N ASP A 48 -4.57 -5.02 19.51
CA ASP A 48 -3.41 -4.27 19.06
C ASP A 48 -2.27 -4.25 20.11
N GLN A 49 -1.15 -3.66 19.75
CA GLN A 49 0.04 -3.54 20.61
C GLN A 49 -0.18 -2.73 21.89
N ASP A 50 -1.28 -2.01 22.00
CA ASP A 50 -1.68 -1.24 23.20
C ASP A 50 -2.75 -1.96 24.02
N GLY A 51 -3.09 -3.20 23.64
CA GLY A 51 -4.10 -4.03 24.30
C GLY A 51 -5.54 -3.63 23.95
N GLN A 52 -5.75 -2.82 22.92
CA GLN A 52 -7.08 -2.40 22.48
C GLN A 52 -7.67 -3.37 21.47
N ARG A 53 -8.97 -3.58 21.52
CA ARG A 53 -9.68 -4.38 20.50
C ARG A 53 -9.82 -3.55 19.24
N VAL A 54 -9.37 -4.12 18.13
CA VAL A 54 -9.39 -3.51 16.79
C VAL A 54 -10.12 -4.44 15.84
N SER A 55 -11.10 -3.92 15.14
CA SER A 55 -11.89 -4.64 14.14
C SER A 55 -11.61 -4.15 12.73
N THR A 56 -11.98 -4.94 11.73
CA THR A 56 -11.90 -4.56 10.32
C THR A 56 -12.61 -3.24 10.03
N SER A 57 -13.70 -2.94 10.76
CA SER A 57 -14.46 -1.69 10.61
C SER A 57 -13.68 -0.44 11.03
N ASP A 58 -12.65 -0.58 11.87
CA ASP A 58 -11.79 0.55 12.28
C ASP A 58 -10.91 1.05 11.14
N PHE A 59 -10.79 0.28 10.05
CA PHE A 59 -10.07 0.65 8.84
C PHE A 59 -10.98 1.16 7.73
N ALA A 60 -12.29 1.21 7.94
CA ALA A 60 -13.25 1.66 6.92
C ALA A 60 -12.90 3.07 6.39
N GLY A 61 -13.01 3.26 5.09
CA GLY A 61 -12.68 4.52 4.42
C GLY A 61 -11.18 4.78 4.23
N ARG A 62 -10.30 3.86 4.66
CA ARG A 62 -8.84 3.93 4.47
C ARG A 62 -8.35 2.82 3.55
N VAL A 63 -7.32 3.13 2.79
CA VAL A 63 -6.49 2.12 2.11
C VAL A 63 -5.53 1.53 3.13
N TRP A 64 -5.39 0.22 3.20
CA TRP A 64 -4.49 -0.39 4.15
C TRP A 64 -3.62 -1.47 3.53
N LEU A 65 -2.38 -1.54 4.02
CA LEU A 65 -1.38 -2.53 3.65
C LEU A 65 -1.17 -3.47 4.83
N VAL A 66 -1.37 -4.74 4.61
CA VAL A 66 -1.20 -5.79 5.61
C VAL A 66 0.02 -6.61 5.29
N ASN A 67 0.80 -6.96 6.29
CA ASN A 67 1.78 -8.04 6.25
C ASN A 67 1.61 -8.97 7.47
N PHE A 68 2.18 -10.17 7.35
CA PHE A 68 2.12 -11.19 8.39
C PHE A 68 3.51 -11.38 8.95
N ILE A 69 3.63 -11.44 10.28
CA ILE A 69 4.91 -11.46 10.98
C ILE A 69 4.87 -12.44 12.15
N TYR A 70 6.04 -12.83 12.67
CA TYR A 70 6.22 -13.28 14.03
C TYR A 70 7.55 -12.72 14.56
N THR A 71 7.56 -12.31 15.84
CA THR A 71 8.70 -11.51 16.35
C THR A 71 9.97 -12.33 16.54
N ALA A 72 9.84 -13.65 16.69
CA ALA A 72 10.96 -14.59 16.80
C ALA A 72 11.51 -15.05 15.44
N CYS A 73 11.00 -14.50 14.32
CA CYS A 73 11.51 -14.80 12.98
C CYS A 73 13.00 -14.40 12.87
N PRO A 74 13.90 -15.32 12.54
CA PRO A 74 15.33 -15.04 12.54
C PRO A 74 15.78 -14.20 11.33
N ASP A 75 15.12 -14.32 10.20
CA ASP A 75 15.62 -13.83 8.92
C ASP A 75 14.67 -12.90 8.17
N GLU A 76 13.61 -13.43 7.56
CA GLU A 76 12.83 -12.70 6.53
C GLU A 76 12.01 -11.53 7.10
N CYS A 77 11.42 -11.68 8.29
CA CYS A 77 10.64 -10.60 8.87
C CYS A 77 11.49 -9.37 9.18
N PRO A 78 12.60 -9.48 9.96
CA PRO A 78 13.40 -8.32 10.29
C PRO A 78 14.25 -7.82 9.12
N LEU A 79 14.64 -8.69 8.17
CA LEU A 79 15.54 -8.32 7.07
C LEU A 79 14.81 -7.83 5.82
N GLU A 80 13.58 -8.28 5.57
CA GLU A 80 12.85 -7.94 4.35
C GLU A 80 11.54 -7.21 4.61
N LEU A 81 10.60 -7.82 5.36
CA LEU A 81 9.24 -7.29 5.51
C LEU A 81 9.21 -5.98 6.30
N MET A 82 9.89 -5.93 7.43
CA MET A 82 9.83 -4.78 8.32
C MET A 82 10.56 -3.55 7.77
N PRO A 83 11.76 -3.67 7.17
CA PRO A 83 12.39 -2.53 6.48
C PRO A 83 11.54 -1.99 5.33
N LYS A 84 10.84 -2.87 4.60
CA LYS A 84 9.93 -2.45 3.52
C LYS A 84 8.72 -1.70 4.07
N MET A 85 8.07 -2.21 5.12
CA MET A 85 6.97 -1.52 5.81
C MET A 85 7.40 -0.16 6.37
N ARG A 86 8.58 -0.08 7.00
CA ARG A 86 9.16 1.18 7.46
C ARG A 86 9.34 2.18 6.32
N LYS A 87 9.88 1.71 5.18
CA LYS A 87 10.04 2.57 4.00
C LYS A 87 8.70 3.04 3.44
N VAL A 88 7.69 2.18 3.41
CA VAL A 88 6.30 2.57 3.05
C VAL A 88 5.79 3.65 4.00
N GLN A 89 5.97 3.47 5.32
CA GLN A 89 5.60 4.47 6.33
C GLN A 89 6.24 5.83 6.06
N GLU A 90 7.55 5.88 5.80
CA GLU A 90 8.26 7.11 5.49
C GLU A 90 7.67 7.82 4.26
N LEU A 91 7.42 7.07 3.19
CA LEU A 91 6.86 7.59 1.95
C LEU A 91 5.41 8.07 2.12
N VAL A 92 4.59 7.35 2.88
CA VAL A 92 3.21 7.74 3.20
C VAL A 92 3.20 9.04 4.02
N LYS A 93 4.08 9.17 5.01
CA LYS A 93 4.21 10.40 5.84
C LYS A 93 4.68 11.60 5.02
N ALA A 94 5.48 11.39 3.98
CA ALA A 94 5.96 12.44 3.09
C ALA A 94 4.92 12.89 2.05
N ASP A 95 3.82 12.15 1.86
CA ASP A 95 2.80 12.46 0.84
C ASP A 95 1.49 12.96 1.48
N ALA A 96 1.26 14.26 1.40
CA ALA A 96 0.06 14.89 1.94
C ALA A 96 -1.26 14.34 1.36
N ARG A 97 -1.25 13.72 0.17
CA ARG A 97 -2.44 13.09 -0.44
C ARG A 97 -2.88 11.85 0.32
N LEU A 98 -1.96 11.17 1.01
CA LEU A 98 -2.16 9.94 1.76
C LEU A 98 -2.45 10.18 3.24
N ALA A 99 -2.23 11.40 3.74
CA ALA A 99 -2.40 11.76 5.14
C ALA A 99 -3.82 11.41 5.65
N GLY A 100 -3.89 10.57 6.70
CA GLY A 100 -5.15 10.10 7.30
C GLY A 100 -5.97 9.13 6.44
N LYS A 101 -5.52 8.79 5.23
CA LYS A 101 -6.24 7.92 4.30
C LYS A 101 -5.63 6.53 4.15
N VAL A 102 -4.50 6.31 4.77
CA VAL A 102 -3.76 5.05 4.71
C VAL A 102 -3.54 4.51 6.12
N GLN A 103 -3.52 3.20 6.25
CA GLN A 103 -3.15 2.47 7.46
C GLN A 103 -2.20 1.33 7.10
N LEU A 104 -1.18 1.11 7.92
CA LEU A 104 -0.30 -0.05 7.87
C LEU A 104 -0.68 -1.01 8.99
N VAL A 105 -0.67 -2.30 8.70
CA VAL A 105 -1.10 -3.34 9.64
C VAL A 105 -0.15 -4.52 9.55
N SER A 106 0.47 -4.90 10.67
CA SER A 106 1.21 -6.15 10.81
C SER A 106 0.42 -7.09 11.71
N ILE A 107 0.10 -8.27 11.21
CA ILE A 107 -0.65 -9.29 11.95
C ILE A 107 0.32 -10.39 12.35
N SER A 108 0.41 -10.67 13.65
CA SER A 108 1.22 -11.80 14.14
C SER A 108 0.57 -13.13 13.78
N VAL A 109 1.43 -14.08 13.39
CA VAL A 109 1.06 -15.49 13.14
C VAL A 109 1.50 -16.42 14.27
N ASP A 110 2.12 -15.87 15.32
CA ASP A 110 2.59 -16.59 16.52
C ASP A 110 1.97 -16.00 17.80
N PRO A 111 0.68 -16.24 18.06
CA PRO A 111 -0.01 -15.63 19.20
C PRO A 111 0.50 -16.11 20.56
N ASP A 112 1.18 -17.23 20.64
CA ASP A 112 1.74 -17.75 21.88
C ASP A 112 2.96 -16.95 22.35
N THR A 113 3.75 -16.46 21.41
CA THR A 113 4.95 -15.66 21.68
C THR A 113 4.65 -14.16 21.63
N ASP A 114 3.86 -13.73 20.65
CA ASP A 114 3.68 -12.33 20.26
C ASP A 114 2.56 -11.65 21.08
N THR A 115 2.78 -11.46 22.38
CA THR A 115 1.85 -10.66 23.20
C THR A 115 1.79 -9.21 22.74
N PRO A 116 0.76 -8.43 23.09
CA PRO A 116 0.70 -7.00 22.80
C PRO A 116 1.95 -6.22 23.22
N SER A 117 2.53 -6.54 24.38
CA SER A 117 3.75 -5.89 24.86
C SER A 117 4.98 -6.24 24.03
N VAL A 118 5.08 -7.47 23.54
CA VAL A 118 6.14 -7.92 22.62
C VAL A 118 6.01 -7.20 21.29
N LEU A 119 4.81 -7.16 20.71
CA LEU A 119 4.52 -6.44 19.46
C LEU A 119 4.79 -4.94 19.58
N LYS A 120 4.50 -4.34 20.74
CA LYS A 120 4.83 -2.93 20.99
C LYS A 120 6.34 -2.68 20.96
N ALA A 121 7.11 -3.54 21.62
CA ALA A 121 8.57 -3.44 21.62
C ALA A 121 9.15 -3.67 20.21
N TYR A 122 8.60 -4.65 19.50
CA TYR A 122 8.99 -4.96 18.12
C TYR A 122 8.72 -3.79 17.17
N GLY A 123 7.51 -3.22 17.19
CA GLY A 123 7.18 -2.05 16.39
C GLY A 123 8.11 -0.86 16.68
N LYS A 124 8.45 -0.64 17.97
CA LYS A 124 9.40 0.41 18.36
C LYS A 124 10.80 0.18 17.77
N ALA A 125 11.25 -1.06 17.67
CA ALA A 125 12.56 -1.38 17.09
C ALA A 125 12.64 -1.00 15.58
N PHE A 126 11.50 -0.95 14.90
CA PHE A 126 11.38 -0.52 13.49
C PHE A 126 10.87 0.91 13.32
N ASP A 127 10.89 1.74 14.36
CA ASP A 127 10.41 3.12 14.35
C ASP A 127 8.95 3.26 13.85
N ALA A 128 8.11 2.28 14.17
CA ALA A 128 6.71 2.31 13.79
C ALA A 128 5.97 3.47 14.48
N ASP A 129 5.28 4.27 13.69
CA ASP A 129 4.40 5.32 14.17
C ASP A 129 3.03 4.71 14.53
N PRO A 130 2.63 4.63 15.79
CA PRO A 130 1.41 3.92 16.20
C PRO A 130 0.12 4.56 15.65
N THR A 131 0.17 5.79 15.16
CA THR A 131 -0.97 6.45 14.51
C THR A 131 -1.18 5.97 13.08
N LEU A 132 -0.12 5.45 12.43
CA LEU A 132 -0.13 4.99 11.05
C LEU A 132 0.06 3.48 10.93
N TRP A 133 0.79 2.85 11.85
CA TRP A 133 1.17 1.45 11.75
C TRP A 133 0.78 0.69 13.03
N ARG A 134 -0.17 -0.24 12.90
CA ARG A 134 -0.68 -1.09 13.98
C ARG A 134 -0.13 -2.50 13.87
N PHE A 135 0.10 -3.09 15.03
CA PHE A 135 0.49 -4.50 15.18
C PHE A 135 -0.65 -5.22 15.89
N LEU A 136 -1.13 -6.30 15.29
CA LEU A 136 -2.32 -7.01 15.77
C LEU A 136 -1.96 -8.47 16.08
N VAL A 137 -2.62 -9.01 17.09
CA VAL A 137 -2.57 -10.43 17.45
C VAL A 137 -3.96 -10.94 17.82
N GLY A 138 -4.27 -12.16 17.40
CA GLY A 138 -5.48 -12.91 17.76
C GLY A 138 -5.17 -14.08 18.68
N THR A 139 -6.10 -15.00 18.78
CA THR A 139 -5.85 -16.37 19.24
C THR A 139 -5.30 -17.20 18.07
N GLU A 140 -4.74 -18.37 18.34
CA GLU A 140 -4.29 -19.31 17.32
C GLU A 140 -5.39 -19.59 16.27
N GLN A 141 -6.60 -19.91 16.75
CA GLN A 141 -7.73 -20.19 15.85
C GLN A 141 -8.15 -18.99 15.02
N GLU A 142 -8.23 -17.78 15.63
CA GLU A 142 -8.57 -16.54 14.89
C GLU A 142 -7.51 -16.25 13.84
N THR A 143 -6.23 -16.47 14.13
CA THR A 143 -5.12 -16.25 13.22
C THR A 143 -5.16 -17.25 12.06
N ALA A 144 -5.32 -18.56 12.34
CA ALA A 144 -5.43 -19.59 11.31
C ALA A 144 -6.60 -19.32 10.36
N ASP A 145 -7.80 -19.06 10.90
CA ASP A 145 -8.99 -18.74 10.08
C ASP A 145 -8.78 -17.50 9.22
N LEU A 146 -8.10 -16.49 9.76
CA LEU A 146 -7.83 -15.25 9.07
C LEU A 146 -6.89 -15.46 7.88
N LEU A 147 -5.85 -16.26 8.04
CA LEU A 147 -4.88 -16.57 7.00
C LEU A 147 -5.45 -17.48 5.91
N GLU A 148 -6.11 -18.56 6.30
CA GLU A 148 -6.59 -19.59 5.36
C GLU A 148 -7.88 -19.16 4.65
N ASN A 149 -8.89 -18.77 5.41
CA ASN A 149 -10.22 -18.50 4.91
C ASN A 149 -10.45 -17.03 4.57
N GLY A 150 -9.75 -16.13 5.29
CA GLY A 150 -9.89 -14.69 5.15
C GLY A 150 -9.03 -14.12 4.03
N PHE A 151 -7.77 -13.94 4.30
CA PHE A 151 -6.82 -13.39 3.32
C PHE A 151 -6.40 -14.39 2.25
N LYS A 152 -6.63 -15.70 2.47
CA LYS A 152 -6.27 -16.80 1.56
C LYS A 152 -4.78 -16.79 1.21
N VAL A 153 -3.97 -16.47 2.17
CA VAL A 153 -2.51 -16.43 2.01
C VAL A 153 -1.84 -17.71 2.52
N GLY A 154 -2.57 -18.62 3.14
CA GLY A 154 -2.21 -19.95 3.61
C GLY A 154 -0.89 -20.01 4.38
N LEU A 155 -0.85 -20.77 5.49
CA LEU A 155 0.40 -21.26 6.03
C LEU A 155 0.83 -22.39 5.08
N THR A 156 1.78 -22.14 4.16
CA THR A 156 2.43 -23.23 3.45
C THR A 156 3.26 -23.99 4.47
N GLN A 157 2.74 -25.10 4.96
CA GLN A 157 3.58 -26.06 5.67
C GLN A 157 4.63 -26.52 4.68
N GLY A 158 5.87 -26.12 4.88
CA GLY A 158 6.97 -26.64 4.10
C GLY A 158 7.02 -28.15 4.28
N HIS A 159 6.65 -28.89 3.23
CA HIS A 159 7.07 -30.27 3.13
C HIS A 159 8.57 -30.25 2.84
N SER A 160 9.37 -30.20 3.90
CA SER A 160 10.76 -30.63 3.81
C SER A 160 10.73 -32.16 3.81
N ASP A 161 10.87 -32.77 2.64
CA ASP A 161 11.05 -34.22 2.48
C ASP A 161 12.39 -34.73 3.02
N GLU A 162 13.03 -34.01 3.94
CA GLU A 162 14.23 -34.50 4.63
C GLU A 162 14.09 -34.23 6.14
N ALA A 163 14.11 -35.37 6.87
CA ALA A 163 14.11 -35.43 8.32
C ALA A 163 15.40 -34.79 8.87
N SER A 164 15.35 -33.51 9.19
CA SER A 164 16.30 -32.87 10.09
C SER A 164 15.66 -32.78 11.47
N SER A 165 16.23 -33.58 12.38
CA SER A 165 15.91 -33.69 13.78
C SER A 165 16.39 -32.46 14.55
N GLU A 166 15.66 -31.36 14.46
CA GLU A 166 15.68 -30.30 15.49
C GLU A 166 14.27 -29.72 15.61
N GLU A 167 13.76 -29.77 16.80
CA GLU A 167 12.41 -29.47 17.24
C GLU A 167 12.19 -27.93 17.35
N HIS A 168 12.39 -27.25 16.23
CA HIS A 168 11.86 -25.90 16.04
C HIS A 168 10.87 -25.99 14.89
N SER A 169 9.58 -25.98 15.22
CA SER A 169 8.53 -25.84 14.20
C SER A 169 8.74 -24.50 13.50
N GLU A 170 9.39 -24.53 12.32
CA GLU A 170 9.47 -23.37 11.46
C GLU A 170 8.05 -22.97 11.12
N ILE A 171 7.61 -21.84 11.69
CA ILE A 171 6.35 -21.21 11.33
C ILE A 171 6.55 -20.69 9.92
N ASN A 172 6.14 -21.47 8.94
CA ASN A 172 6.18 -21.05 7.55
C ASN A 172 5.05 -20.05 7.29
N HIS A 173 5.33 -18.78 7.56
CA HIS A 173 4.38 -17.70 7.33
C HIS A 173 4.51 -17.15 5.91
N PRO A 174 3.42 -16.68 5.30
CA PRO A 174 3.46 -16.16 3.95
C PRO A 174 4.22 -14.83 3.90
N LEU A 175 5.32 -14.78 3.17
CA LEU A 175 6.05 -13.55 2.84
C LEU A 175 5.26 -12.74 1.80
N ARG A 176 4.06 -12.30 2.17
CA ARG A 176 3.16 -11.57 1.29
C ARG A 176 2.67 -10.29 1.93
N PHE A 177 2.38 -9.35 1.05
CA PHE A 177 1.59 -8.17 1.42
C PHE A 177 0.17 -8.33 0.89
N VAL A 178 -0.78 -7.72 1.59
CA VAL A 178 -2.16 -7.60 1.12
C VAL A 178 -2.54 -6.13 1.07
N LEU A 179 -2.91 -5.65 -0.11
CA LEU A 179 -3.37 -4.28 -0.31
C LEU A 179 -4.90 -4.26 -0.36
N VAL A 180 -5.50 -3.44 0.50
CA VAL A 180 -6.96 -3.33 0.64
C VAL A 180 -7.39 -1.89 0.39
N ASP A 181 -8.46 -1.69 -0.37
CA ASP A 181 -9.01 -0.36 -0.67
C ASP A 181 -9.93 0.16 0.44
N ALA A 182 -10.34 1.43 0.30
CA ALA A 182 -11.20 2.11 1.27
C ALA A 182 -12.60 1.49 1.43
N ALA A 183 -13.04 0.67 0.46
CA ALA A 183 -14.28 -0.10 0.53
C ALA A 183 -14.08 -1.49 1.18
N GLY A 184 -12.87 -1.82 1.64
CA GLY A 184 -12.55 -3.11 2.24
C GLY A 184 -12.35 -4.24 1.23
N ARG A 185 -12.05 -3.94 -0.05
CA ARG A 185 -11.80 -4.95 -1.08
C ARG A 185 -10.32 -5.19 -1.25
N ILE A 186 -9.90 -6.43 -1.34
CA ILE A 186 -8.50 -6.81 -1.62
C ILE A 186 -8.19 -6.49 -3.08
N ARG A 187 -7.11 -5.72 -3.29
CA ARG A 187 -6.68 -5.20 -4.58
C ARG A 187 -5.30 -5.72 -5.03
N GLY A 188 -4.58 -6.38 -4.14
CA GLY A 188 -3.29 -6.99 -4.42
C GLY A 188 -2.85 -7.93 -3.32
N ILE A 189 -2.13 -9.02 -3.72
CA ILE A 189 -1.54 -10.01 -2.80
C ILE A 189 -0.14 -10.38 -3.32
N PRO A 190 0.75 -9.41 -3.54
CA PRO A 190 2.08 -9.73 -4.06
C PRO A 190 2.94 -10.43 -3.01
N PRO A 191 3.85 -11.34 -3.43
CA PRO A 191 5.00 -11.75 -2.64
C PRO A 191 5.82 -10.53 -2.20
N SER A 192 6.52 -10.63 -1.07
CA SER A 192 7.34 -9.53 -0.55
C SER A 192 8.43 -9.10 -1.52
N SER A 193 9.01 -10.05 -2.28
CA SER A 193 10.03 -9.81 -3.30
C SER A 193 9.57 -9.02 -4.51
N ASP A 194 8.27 -9.09 -4.85
CA ASP A 194 7.77 -8.65 -6.16
C ASP A 194 7.53 -7.14 -6.26
N MET A 195 7.40 -6.44 -5.13
CA MET A 195 7.11 -5.02 -5.11
C MET A 195 8.05 -4.24 -4.19
N THR A 196 8.46 -3.07 -4.65
CA THR A 196 9.17 -2.10 -3.81
C THR A 196 8.20 -1.28 -2.95
N ALA A 197 8.74 -0.58 -1.95
CA ALA A 197 7.94 0.33 -1.12
C ALA A 197 7.31 1.46 -1.95
N GLU A 198 8.02 1.96 -2.95
CA GLU A 198 7.56 3.00 -3.87
C GLU A 198 6.37 2.53 -4.72
N GLN A 199 6.40 1.28 -5.18
CA GLN A 199 5.30 0.68 -5.94
C GLN A 199 4.05 0.51 -5.08
N PHE A 200 4.19 0.06 -3.83
CA PHE A 200 3.06 0.01 -2.89
C PHE A 200 2.45 1.39 -2.66
N VAL A 201 3.28 2.41 -2.47
CA VAL A 201 2.80 3.78 -2.26
C VAL A 201 2.12 4.34 -3.52
N GLU A 202 2.61 4.00 -4.70
CA GLU A 202 1.94 4.40 -5.95
C GLU A 202 0.56 3.75 -6.09
N ASP A 203 0.45 2.46 -5.79
CA ASP A 203 -0.84 1.78 -5.78
C ASP A 203 -1.79 2.34 -4.72
N MET A 204 -1.30 2.69 -3.53
CA MET A 204 -2.10 3.41 -2.51
C MET A 204 -2.61 4.76 -3.01
N ARG A 205 -1.77 5.55 -3.73
CA ARG A 205 -2.20 6.82 -4.33
C ARG A 205 -3.34 6.62 -5.31
N ARG A 206 -3.24 5.59 -6.15
CA ARG A 206 -4.28 5.23 -7.12
C ARG A 206 -5.58 4.89 -6.40
N LEU A 207 -5.52 4.01 -5.38
CA LEU A 207 -6.69 3.59 -4.61
C LEU A 207 -7.34 4.74 -3.82
N VAL A 208 -6.54 5.64 -3.23
CA VAL A 208 -7.05 6.85 -2.56
C VAL A 208 -7.70 7.81 -3.56
N GLY A 209 -7.27 7.80 -4.82
CA GLY A 209 -7.87 8.60 -5.90
C GLY A 209 -9.10 7.98 -6.54
N GLU A 210 -9.34 6.67 -6.37
CA GLU A 210 -10.55 6.02 -6.86
C GLU A 210 -11.77 6.54 -6.06
N ARG A 211 -12.79 7.03 -6.77
CA ARG A 211 -14.08 7.35 -6.13
C ARG A 211 -14.83 6.05 -5.88
N ASN A 212 -15.17 5.81 -4.63
CA ASN A 212 -16.04 4.70 -4.23
C ASN A 212 -17.47 4.89 -4.76
#